data_26c7edb736242f64007c6314465c77d6
#
_entry.id   26c7edb736242f64007c6314465c77d6
#
_cell.length_a   1.000
_cell.length_b   1.000
_cell.length_c   1.000
_cell.angle_alpha   90.00
_cell.angle_beta   90.00
_cell.angle_gamma   90.00
#
_symmetry.space_group_name_H-M   'P 1'
#
loop_
_entity.id
_entity.type
_entity.pdbx_description
1 polymer ?
#
loop_
_entity_poly.entity_id
_entity_poly.type
_entity_poly.pdbx_seq_one_letter_code
_entity_poly.pdbx_strand_id
1 'polypeptide(L)'
;LVRPDSGDMVEISVKTIEKLWNTFEGSVNSKGYKVLDPHIGIIYGDGCTLNNVKKVWEELEKKGFAANNIVFGVGAFCFSAVVEPDGRMVVVTRDMFGIAMKATFGEVNGQPIMIYKDPKTDVSHLKKSHKGCCHVYYDENGELRCRDGYDSFVYDGALKTVFKDGEIYHTEIFKEIRDRLNGRNKDE
;
A
#
# COMPACT_ATOMS: atom_id res chain seq x y z
N LEU A 1 12.02 12.85 7.76
CA LEU A 1 11.74 11.43 8.02
C LEU A 1 12.22 10.56 6.87
N VAL A 2 12.91 9.49 7.18
CA VAL A 2 13.26 8.42 6.24
C VAL A 2 12.23 7.30 6.39
N ARG A 3 11.70 6.79 5.26
CA ARG A 3 10.72 5.71 5.24
C ARG A 3 11.22 4.57 4.36
N PRO A 4 11.79 3.52 4.94
CA PRO A 4 12.02 2.27 4.21
C PRO A 4 10.66 1.65 3.82
N ASP A 5 10.58 1.13 2.59
CA ASP A 5 9.32 0.62 2.02
C ASP A 5 9.36 -0.89 1.71
N SER A 6 10.53 -1.53 1.93
CA SER A 6 10.70 -2.96 1.62
C SER A 6 11.89 -3.57 2.35
N GLY A 7 11.90 -4.89 2.43
CA GLY A 7 12.93 -5.66 3.10
C GLY A 7 12.49 -6.17 4.47
N ASP A 8 13.37 -6.90 5.15
CA ASP A 8 13.10 -7.34 6.52
C ASP A 8 13.00 -6.13 7.46
N MET A 9 11.87 -6.02 8.15
CA MET A 9 11.56 -4.87 9.01
C MET A 9 12.62 -4.63 10.07
N VAL A 10 13.12 -5.68 10.72
CA VAL A 10 14.08 -5.58 11.81
C VAL A 10 15.43 -5.12 11.27
N GLU A 11 15.93 -5.83 10.27
CA GLU A 11 17.23 -5.57 9.65
C GLU A 11 17.31 -4.15 9.06
N ILE A 12 16.31 -3.78 8.25
CA ILE A 12 16.29 -2.49 7.55
C ILE A 12 16.14 -1.33 8.52
N SER A 13 15.27 -1.46 9.54
CA SER A 13 15.10 -0.40 10.54
C SER A 13 16.38 -0.13 11.30
N VAL A 14 17.01 -1.18 11.79
CA VAL A 14 18.24 -1.07 12.57
C VAL A 14 19.39 -0.53 11.72
N LYS A 15 19.62 -1.07 10.53
CA LYS A 15 20.67 -0.58 9.61
C LYS A 15 20.45 0.89 9.22
N THR A 16 19.22 1.30 9.01
CA THR A 16 18.91 2.69 8.69
C THR A 16 19.25 3.62 9.84
N ILE A 17 18.89 3.25 11.07
CA ILE A 17 19.24 4.04 12.27
C ILE A 17 20.74 4.14 12.46
N GLU A 18 21.48 3.03 12.31
CA GLU A 18 22.95 3.05 12.38
C GLU A 18 23.57 3.97 11.33
N LYS A 19 23.05 3.92 10.10
CA LYS A 19 23.55 4.77 9.02
C LYS A 19 23.24 6.24 9.27
N LEU A 20 22.06 6.57 9.77
CA LEU A 20 21.68 7.93 10.12
C LEU A 20 22.53 8.46 11.28
N TRP A 21 22.79 7.63 12.30
CA TRP A 21 23.68 7.98 13.39
C TRP A 21 25.11 8.27 12.89
N ASN A 22 25.66 7.41 12.06
CA ASN A 22 27.01 7.58 11.51
C ASN A 22 27.17 8.81 10.61
N THR A 23 26.04 9.33 10.07
CA THR A 23 26.07 10.47 9.15
C THR A 23 25.76 11.79 9.85
N PHE A 24 24.83 11.79 10.79
CA PHE A 24 24.28 13.01 11.37
C PHE A 24 24.45 13.08 12.89
N GLU A 25 24.90 11.97 13.50
CA GLU A 25 25.05 11.86 14.94
C GLU A 25 23.73 12.12 15.71
N GLY A 26 23.84 12.67 16.91
CA GLY A 26 22.73 12.98 17.80
C GLY A 26 23.19 13.19 19.23
N SER A 27 22.44 12.68 20.19
CA SER A 27 22.75 12.80 21.61
C SER A 27 22.66 11.45 22.33
N VAL A 28 23.16 11.38 23.54
CA VAL A 28 22.97 10.24 24.43
C VAL A 28 22.01 10.66 25.54
N ASN A 29 20.93 9.90 25.72
CA ASN A 29 19.94 10.22 26.76
C ASN A 29 20.43 9.84 28.16
N SER A 30 19.66 10.20 29.19
CA SER A 30 20.01 9.97 30.61
C SER A 30 20.14 8.48 30.98
N LYS A 31 19.66 7.55 30.11
CA LYS A 31 19.78 6.10 30.30
C LYS A 31 20.95 5.50 29.53
N GLY A 32 21.75 6.32 28.85
CA GLY A 32 22.90 5.88 28.08
C GLY A 32 22.62 5.43 26.64
N TYR A 33 21.39 5.61 26.14
CA TYR A 33 21.04 5.22 24.77
C TYR A 33 21.23 6.37 23.78
N LYS A 34 21.68 6.04 22.59
CA LYS A 34 21.83 6.96 21.45
C LYS A 34 20.47 7.39 20.90
N VAL A 35 20.28 8.68 20.75
CA VAL A 35 19.09 9.31 20.16
C VAL A 35 19.54 10.11 18.95
N LEU A 36 18.98 9.85 17.78
CA LEU A 36 19.27 10.58 16.55
C LEU A 36 19.02 12.08 16.70
N ASP A 37 19.70 12.88 15.90
CA ASP A 37 19.46 14.31 15.80
C ASP A 37 17.96 14.59 15.59
N PRO A 38 17.34 15.56 16.29
CA PRO A 38 15.90 15.81 16.25
C PRO A 38 15.36 16.22 14.86
N HIS A 39 16.22 16.63 13.93
CA HIS A 39 15.81 16.90 12.54
C HIS A 39 15.62 15.64 11.72
N ILE A 40 16.04 14.47 12.23
CA ILE A 40 16.02 13.20 11.53
C ILE A 40 15.15 12.22 12.31
N GLY A 41 14.43 11.42 11.58
CA GLY A 41 13.63 10.34 12.14
C GLY A 41 13.36 9.28 11.10
N ILE A 42 12.96 8.11 11.56
CA ILE A 42 12.59 6.99 10.72
C ILE A 42 11.15 6.58 11.03
N ILE A 43 10.40 6.25 10.00
CA ILE A 43 9.09 5.61 10.11
C ILE A 43 9.09 4.33 9.28
N TYR A 44 8.65 3.25 9.88
CA TYR A 44 8.42 1.99 9.18
C TYR A 44 6.94 1.61 9.26
N GLY A 45 6.31 1.24 8.14
CA GLY A 45 4.86 1.07 8.08
C GLY A 45 4.39 -0.12 7.24
N ASP A 46 5.28 -1.04 6.85
CA ASP A 46 4.91 -2.23 6.09
C ASP A 46 4.93 -3.48 6.97
N GLY A 47 3.83 -4.23 6.99
CA GLY A 47 3.72 -5.49 7.72
C GLY A 47 3.96 -5.39 9.23
N CYS A 48 3.72 -4.26 9.87
CA CYS A 48 3.95 -4.08 11.30
C CYS A 48 3.03 -4.97 12.14
N THR A 49 3.64 -5.87 12.91
CA THR A 49 3.00 -6.66 13.96
C THR A 49 3.63 -6.33 15.31
N LEU A 50 2.93 -6.57 16.40
CA LEU A 50 3.49 -6.39 17.75
C LEU A 50 4.81 -7.15 17.94
N ASN A 51 4.89 -8.36 17.41
CA ASN A 51 6.08 -9.20 17.52
C ASN A 51 7.28 -8.59 16.77
N ASN A 52 7.06 -8.08 15.54
CA ASN A 52 8.12 -7.46 14.76
C ASN A 52 8.60 -6.15 15.38
N VAL A 53 7.67 -5.32 15.88
CA VAL A 53 8.00 -4.11 16.63
C VAL A 53 8.87 -4.41 17.85
N LYS A 54 8.50 -5.43 18.63
CA LYS A 54 9.28 -5.87 19.79
C LYS A 54 10.70 -6.27 19.39
N LYS A 55 10.85 -7.06 18.32
CA LYS A 55 12.18 -7.46 17.81
C LYS A 55 13.04 -6.26 17.38
N VAL A 56 12.44 -5.26 16.76
CA VAL A 56 13.17 -4.03 16.39
C VAL A 56 13.70 -3.35 17.64
N TRP A 57 12.88 -3.19 18.69
CA TRP A 57 13.32 -2.57 19.93
C TRP A 57 14.40 -3.36 20.64
N GLU A 58 14.29 -4.68 20.67
CA GLU A 58 15.31 -5.57 21.25
C GLU A 58 16.67 -5.44 20.52
N GLU A 59 16.66 -5.36 19.19
CA GLU A 59 17.88 -5.16 18.41
C GLU A 59 18.46 -3.74 18.57
N LEU A 60 17.61 -2.72 18.66
CA LEU A 60 18.06 -1.35 18.95
C LEU A 60 18.71 -1.27 20.34
N GLU A 61 18.11 -1.89 21.35
CA GLU A 61 18.66 -1.94 22.71
C GLU A 61 20.04 -2.57 22.72
N LYS A 62 20.23 -3.75 22.07
CA LYS A 62 21.53 -4.43 21.97
C LYS A 62 22.62 -3.54 21.35
N LYS A 63 22.23 -2.65 20.43
CA LYS A 63 23.15 -1.72 19.78
C LYS A 63 23.28 -0.36 20.48
N GLY A 64 22.62 -0.21 21.61
CA GLY A 64 22.66 1.01 22.43
C GLY A 64 21.86 2.17 21.85
N PHE A 65 20.84 1.91 21.05
CA PHE A 65 19.94 2.92 20.54
C PHE A 65 18.63 3.00 21.33
N ALA A 66 18.12 4.20 21.51
CA ALA A 66 16.82 4.42 22.14
C ALA A 66 15.67 4.00 21.21
N ALA A 67 14.60 3.47 21.79
CA ALA A 67 13.42 3.00 21.07
C ALA A 67 12.68 4.12 20.30
N ASN A 68 12.78 5.36 20.74
CA ASN A 68 12.14 6.52 20.13
C ASN A 68 12.83 7.03 18.84
N ASN A 69 13.91 6.41 18.40
CA ASN A 69 14.50 6.68 17.09
C ASN A 69 13.64 6.26 15.91
N ILE A 70 12.62 5.44 16.13
CA ILE A 70 11.71 4.94 15.11
C ILE A 70 10.26 5.07 15.52
N VAL A 71 9.42 5.44 14.56
CA VAL A 71 7.96 5.42 14.65
C VAL A 71 7.42 4.31 13.75
N PHE A 72 6.38 3.62 14.19
CA PHE A 72 5.75 2.55 13.41
C PHE A 72 4.39 2.97 12.89
N GLY A 73 4.16 2.74 11.60
CA GLY A 73 2.84 2.80 10.99
C GLY A 73 2.08 1.50 11.29
N VAL A 74 0.94 1.63 11.95
CA VAL A 74 0.11 0.49 12.37
C VAL A 74 -1.14 0.44 11.53
N GLY A 75 -1.40 -0.69 10.90
CA GLY A 75 -2.51 -0.86 9.96
C GLY A 75 -3.12 -2.27 10.01
N ALA A 76 -3.51 -2.80 8.86
CA ALA A 76 -4.25 -4.06 8.72
C ALA A 76 -3.62 -5.24 9.47
N PHE A 77 -2.31 -5.34 9.51
CA PHE A 77 -1.59 -6.40 10.24
C PHE A 77 -1.85 -6.43 11.75
N CYS A 78 -2.30 -5.31 12.33
CA CYS A 78 -2.66 -5.25 13.74
C CYS A 78 -4.17 -5.28 13.98
N PHE A 79 -4.97 -4.77 13.03
CA PHE A 79 -6.40 -4.56 13.25
C PHE A 79 -7.30 -5.54 12.51
N SER A 80 -6.80 -6.17 11.45
CA SER A 80 -7.59 -7.06 10.59
C SER A 80 -7.03 -8.49 10.57
N ALA A 81 -6.27 -8.88 11.59
CA ALA A 81 -5.75 -10.24 11.71
C ALA A 81 -6.82 -11.16 12.32
N VAL A 82 -6.99 -12.32 11.73
CA VAL A 82 -7.82 -13.41 12.23
C VAL A 82 -6.90 -14.61 12.54
N VAL A 83 -7.11 -15.23 13.69
CA VAL A 83 -6.41 -16.48 14.02
C VAL A 83 -7.29 -17.63 13.57
N GLU A 84 -6.81 -18.42 12.63
CA GLU A 84 -7.47 -19.63 12.15
C GLU A 84 -7.46 -20.72 13.22
N PRO A 85 -8.34 -21.74 13.14
CA PRO A 85 -8.39 -22.84 14.12
C PRO A 85 -7.09 -23.61 14.27
N ASP A 86 -6.23 -23.61 13.25
CA ASP A 86 -4.90 -24.24 13.26
C ASP A 86 -3.82 -23.36 13.92
N GLY A 87 -4.21 -22.19 14.46
CA GLY A 87 -3.31 -21.22 15.08
C GLY A 87 -2.58 -20.30 14.11
N ARG A 88 -2.80 -20.44 12.80
CA ARG A 88 -2.21 -19.57 11.77
C ARG A 88 -2.89 -18.19 11.77
N MET A 89 -2.10 -17.14 11.81
CA MET A 89 -2.61 -15.79 11.68
C MET A 89 -2.80 -15.43 10.20
N VAL A 90 -4.01 -15.09 9.82
CA VAL A 90 -4.37 -14.58 8.51
C VAL A 90 -4.71 -13.09 8.64
N VAL A 91 -4.01 -12.27 7.88
CA VAL A 91 -4.26 -10.82 7.87
C VAL A 91 -5.19 -10.49 6.71
N VAL A 92 -6.39 -10.02 7.03
CA VAL A 92 -7.38 -9.59 6.03
C VAL A 92 -7.00 -8.19 5.55
N THR A 93 -6.45 -8.10 4.35
CA THR A 93 -6.10 -6.84 3.70
C THR A 93 -6.83 -6.70 2.37
N ARG A 94 -6.84 -5.49 1.82
CA ARG A 94 -7.35 -5.27 0.44
C ARG A 94 -6.65 -6.16 -0.60
N ASP A 95 -5.39 -6.51 -0.35
CA ASP A 95 -4.59 -7.29 -1.29
C ASP A 95 -5.10 -8.74 -1.43
N MET A 96 -5.77 -9.27 -0.40
CA MET A 96 -6.44 -10.58 -0.47
C MET A 96 -7.56 -10.62 -1.52
N PHE A 97 -8.18 -9.49 -1.78
CA PHE A 97 -9.26 -9.36 -2.77
C PHE A 97 -8.76 -8.82 -4.11
N GLY A 98 -7.46 -8.63 -4.27
CA GLY A 98 -6.88 -8.02 -5.46
C GLY A 98 -7.29 -6.57 -5.68
N ILE A 99 -7.82 -5.90 -4.66
CA ILE A 99 -8.31 -4.53 -4.77
C ILE A 99 -7.13 -3.56 -4.61
N ALA A 100 -6.77 -2.89 -5.71
CA ALA A 100 -5.80 -1.81 -5.71
C ALA A 100 -6.30 -0.66 -6.59
N MET A 101 -6.03 0.58 -6.15
CA MET A 101 -6.28 1.76 -6.96
C MET A 101 -4.93 2.38 -7.33
N LYS A 102 -4.68 2.50 -8.62
CA LYS A 102 -3.43 3.04 -9.19
C LYS A 102 -3.77 4.05 -10.27
N ALA A 103 -3.07 5.19 -10.26
CA ALA A 103 -3.05 6.06 -11.42
C ALA A 103 -2.25 5.35 -12.52
N THR A 104 -2.78 5.31 -13.74
CA THR A 104 -2.13 4.67 -14.90
C THR A 104 -1.85 5.66 -16.01
N PHE A 105 -2.49 6.82 -15.98
CA PHE A 105 -2.39 7.86 -16.97
C PHE A 105 -2.50 9.24 -16.32
N GLY A 106 -1.86 10.23 -16.92
CA GLY A 106 -2.01 11.65 -16.60
C GLY A 106 -1.77 12.49 -17.81
N GLU A 107 -2.16 13.75 -17.76
CA GLU A 107 -1.87 14.75 -18.77
C GLU A 107 -1.30 16.00 -18.12
N VAL A 108 -0.20 16.49 -18.64
CA VAL A 108 0.43 17.74 -18.18
C VAL A 108 0.67 18.65 -19.38
N ASN A 109 0.07 19.83 -19.35
CA ASN A 109 0.16 20.80 -20.46
C ASN A 109 -0.22 20.20 -21.83
N GLY A 110 -1.26 19.37 -21.88
CA GLY A 110 -1.72 18.70 -23.09
C GLY A 110 -0.84 17.53 -23.57
N GLN A 111 0.15 17.14 -22.77
CA GLN A 111 1.02 16.00 -23.09
C GLN A 111 0.66 14.78 -22.25
N PRO A 112 0.38 13.63 -22.89
CA PRO A 112 0.07 12.40 -22.17
C PRO A 112 1.28 11.86 -21.41
N ILE A 113 1.05 11.42 -20.18
CA ILE A 113 2.05 10.78 -19.33
C ILE A 113 1.52 9.42 -18.89
N MET A 114 2.26 8.37 -19.26
CA MET A 114 1.97 7.02 -18.80
C MET A 114 2.51 6.83 -17.39
N ILE A 115 1.63 6.49 -16.47
CA ILE A 115 1.97 6.24 -15.07
C ILE A 115 1.81 4.74 -14.83
N TYR A 116 2.87 4.07 -14.35
CA TYR A 116 2.78 2.64 -14.06
C TYR A 116 3.80 2.22 -13.02
N LYS A 117 3.53 1.12 -12.37
CA LYS A 117 4.43 0.47 -11.42
C LYS A 117 4.83 -0.89 -11.96
N ASP A 118 6.13 -1.11 -12.10
CA ASP A 118 6.72 -2.39 -12.51
C ASP A 118 8.08 -2.58 -11.79
N PRO A 119 8.05 -2.87 -10.47
CA PRO A 119 9.28 -2.96 -9.68
C PRO A 119 10.12 -4.16 -10.11
N LYS A 120 11.40 -3.93 -10.40
CA LYS A 120 12.34 -5.00 -10.80
C LYS A 120 12.51 -6.10 -9.75
N THR A 121 12.21 -5.80 -8.49
CA THR A 121 12.30 -6.74 -7.36
C THR A 121 11.03 -7.56 -7.14
N ASP A 122 9.96 -7.28 -7.90
CA ASP A 122 8.68 -8.00 -7.80
C ASP A 122 8.67 -9.20 -8.75
N VAL A 123 9.26 -10.30 -8.31
CA VAL A 123 9.36 -11.55 -9.08
C VAL A 123 7.98 -12.15 -9.40
N SER A 124 6.99 -11.91 -8.54
CA SER A 124 5.62 -12.41 -8.70
C SER A 124 4.75 -11.56 -9.63
N HIS A 125 5.22 -10.39 -10.03
CA HIS A 125 4.48 -9.38 -10.79
C HIS A 125 3.15 -8.91 -10.17
N LEU A 126 2.92 -9.20 -8.89
CA LEU A 126 1.71 -8.79 -8.16
C LEU A 126 1.64 -7.27 -7.94
N LYS A 127 2.79 -6.59 -7.99
CA LYS A 127 2.87 -5.12 -7.86
C LYS A 127 2.83 -4.40 -9.20
N LYS A 128 2.82 -5.12 -10.31
CA LYS A 128 2.70 -4.53 -11.64
C LYS A 128 1.32 -3.91 -11.83
N SER A 129 1.27 -2.67 -12.34
CA SER A 129 0.02 -2.00 -12.67
C SER A 129 -0.19 -1.91 -14.18
N HIS A 130 -1.43 -1.68 -14.60
CA HIS A 130 -1.73 -1.26 -15.96
C HIS A 130 -1.01 0.04 -16.32
N LYS A 131 -0.91 0.34 -17.60
CA LYS A 131 -0.19 1.47 -18.15
C LYS A 131 -1.05 2.21 -19.17
N GLY A 132 -1.09 3.54 -19.09
CA GLY A 132 -1.88 4.38 -19.99
C GLY A 132 -3.36 4.39 -19.67
N CYS A 133 -4.17 5.02 -20.52
CA CYS A 133 -5.61 4.99 -20.39
C CYS A 133 -6.11 3.56 -20.55
N CYS A 134 -6.76 3.04 -19.51
CA CYS A 134 -7.31 1.69 -19.52
C CYS A 134 -8.70 1.71 -20.14
N HIS A 135 -8.91 0.87 -21.16
CA HIS A 135 -10.22 0.60 -21.71
C HIS A 135 -10.78 -0.70 -21.12
N VAL A 136 -11.86 -0.59 -20.36
CA VAL A 136 -12.54 -1.72 -19.73
C VAL A 136 -13.83 -2.00 -20.51
N TYR A 137 -14.03 -3.23 -20.96
CA TYR A 137 -15.17 -3.62 -21.80
C TYR A 137 -15.60 -5.06 -21.51
N TYR A 138 -16.82 -5.40 -21.91
CA TYR A 138 -17.28 -6.79 -21.92
C TYR A 138 -16.93 -7.44 -23.25
N ASP A 139 -16.34 -8.62 -23.20
CA ASP A 139 -16.08 -9.41 -24.40
C ASP A 139 -17.36 -10.12 -24.90
N GLU A 140 -17.23 -10.88 -26.00
CA GLU A 140 -18.33 -11.62 -26.59
C GLU A 140 -18.98 -12.68 -25.69
N ASN A 141 -18.29 -13.10 -24.64
CA ASN A 141 -18.80 -14.03 -23.62
C ASN A 141 -19.42 -13.30 -22.42
N GLY A 142 -19.47 -11.97 -22.44
CA GLY A 142 -19.91 -11.15 -21.32
C GLY A 142 -18.90 -11.04 -20.18
N GLU A 143 -17.64 -11.45 -20.39
CA GLU A 143 -16.59 -11.32 -19.38
C GLU A 143 -15.92 -9.94 -19.44
N LEU A 144 -15.65 -9.38 -18.26
CA LEU A 144 -14.99 -8.09 -18.15
C LEU A 144 -13.52 -8.22 -18.54
N ARG A 145 -13.07 -7.41 -19.49
CA ARG A 145 -11.70 -7.32 -19.99
C ARG A 145 -11.15 -5.92 -19.83
N CYS A 146 -9.83 -5.82 -19.75
CA CYS A 146 -9.12 -4.55 -19.71
C CYS A 146 -8.01 -4.55 -20.76
N ARG A 147 -7.95 -3.48 -21.53
CA ARG A 147 -6.82 -3.15 -22.40
C ARG A 147 -6.15 -1.90 -21.87
N ASP A 148 -4.83 -1.85 -21.92
CA ASP A 148 -4.02 -0.72 -21.50
C ASP A 148 -3.17 -0.17 -22.65
N GLY A 149 -2.40 0.89 -22.37
CA GLY A 149 -1.46 1.46 -23.33
C GLY A 149 -2.03 2.55 -24.24
N TYR A 150 -3.27 2.98 -24.06
CA TYR A 150 -3.84 4.11 -24.77
C TYR A 150 -3.25 5.43 -24.25
N ASP A 151 -3.10 6.40 -25.15
CA ASP A 151 -2.62 7.76 -24.87
C ASP A 151 -3.74 8.81 -24.77
N SER A 152 -5.00 8.36 -24.90
CA SER A 152 -6.20 9.17 -24.77
C SER A 152 -7.34 8.36 -24.17
N PHE A 153 -8.35 9.06 -23.61
CA PHE A 153 -9.51 8.42 -23.03
C PHE A 153 -10.39 7.76 -24.10
N VAL A 154 -10.83 6.54 -23.80
CA VAL A 154 -11.77 5.77 -24.61
C VAL A 154 -13.07 5.68 -23.79
N TYR A 155 -14.12 6.30 -24.29
CA TYR A 155 -15.38 6.50 -23.53
C TYR A 155 -16.46 5.45 -23.81
N ASP A 156 -16.24 4.52 -24.72
CA ASP A 156 -17.21 3.50 -25.14
C ASP A 156 -17.13 2.19 -24.32
N GLY A 157 -16.41 2.21 -23.21
CA GLY A 157 -16.18 1.04 -22.35
C GLY A 157 -17.21 0.87 -21.23
N ALA A 158 -16.92 -0.12 -20.38
CA ALA A 158 -17.73 -0.43 -19.20
C ALA A 158 -17.49 0.53 -18.02
N LEU A 159 -16.44 1.34 -18.05
CA LEU A 159 -16.19 2.35 -17.03
C LEU A 159 -17.22 3.47 -17.14
N LYS A 160 -17.76 3.87 -15.99
CA LYS A 160 -18.74 4.97 -15.90
C LYS A 160 -18.18 6.07 -15.01
N THR A 161 -18.48 7.32 -15.36
CA THR A 161 -18.14 8.45 -14.50
C THR A 161 -18.93 8.37 -13.20
N VAL A 162 -18.25 8.23 -12.08
CA VAL A 162 -18.86 8.18 -10.74
C VAL A 162 -18.68 9.51 -9.99
N PHE A 163 -17.69 10.30 -10.36
CA PHE A 163 -17.43 11.61 -9.77
C PHE A 163 -16.78 12.51 -10.82
N LYS A 164 -17.24 13.74 -10.95
CA LYS A 164 -16.67 14.76 -11.85
C LYS A 164 -17.04 16.17 -11.36
N ASP A 165 -16.07 17.06 -11.34
CA ASP A 165 -16.25 18.50 -11.05
C ASP A 165 -17.00 18.77 -9.70
N GLY A 166 -16.74 17.94 -8.68
CA GLY A 166 -17.36 18.05 -7.37
C GLY A 166 -18.70 17.32 -7.22
N GLU A 167 -19.21 16.70 -8.27
CA GLU A 167 -20.50 16.00 -8.28
C GLU A 167 -20.38 14.48 -8.39
N ILE A 168 -21.28 13.77 -7.73
CA ILE A 168 -21.39 12.30 -7.79
C ILE A 168 -22.47 11.93 -8.83
N TYR A 169 -22.07 11.14 -9.83
CA TYR A 169 -22.95 10.76 -10.95
C TYR A 169 -23.66 9.42 -10.76
N HIS A 170 -23.00 8.46 -10.15
CA HIS A 170 -23.58 7.16 -9.87
C HIS A 170 -23.55 6.88 -8.39
N THR A 171 -24.71 6.79 -7.77
CA THR A 171 -24.88 6.34 -6.40
C THR A 171 -25.48 4.93 -6.42
N GLU A 172 -24.88 4.02 -5.69
CA GLU A 172 -25.43 2.69 -5.46
C GLU A 172 -25.59 2.49 -3.95
N ILE A 173 -26.69 1.88 -3.54
CA ILE A 173 -26.84 1.49 -2.14
C ILE A 173 -26.20 0.12 -1.92
N PHE A 174 -25.72 -0.10 -0.71
CA PHE A 174 -25.01 -1.35 -0.37
C PHE A 174 -25.85 -2.60 -0.61
N LYS A 175 -27.19 -2.52 -0.45
CA LYS A 175 -28.11 -3.62 -0.75
C LYS A 175 -28.03 -4.02 -2.22
N GLU A 176 -28.05 -3.07 -3.16
CA GLU A 176 -27.97 -3.34 -4.60
C GLU A 176 -26.65 -4.01 -4.99
N ILE A 177 -25.53 -3.54 -4.42
CA ILE A 177 -24.20 -4.14 -4.62
C ILE A 177 -24.20 -5.60 -4.15
N ARG A 178 -24.73 -5.84 -2.96
CA ARG A 178 -24.79 -7.19 -2.39
C ARG A 178 -25.73 -8.13 -3.15
N ASP A 179 -26.88 -7.64 -3.60
CA ASP A 179 -27.82 -8.44 -4.37
C ASP A 179 -27.22 -8.86 -5.73
N ARG A 180 -26.50 -7.94 -6.39
CA ARG A 180 -25.75 -8.22 -7.61
C ARG A 180 -24.65 -9.28 -7.41
N LEU A 181 -23.86 -9.17 -6.32
CA LEU A 181 -22.84 -10.17 -5.97
C LEU A 181 -23.43 -11.55 -5.69
N ASN A 182 -24.65 -11.62 -5.18
CA ASN A 182 -25.35 -12.88 -4.89
C ASN A 182 -26.18 -13.41 -6.08
N GLY A 183 -26.05 -12.83 -7.26
CA GLY A 183 -26.80 -13.22 -8.45
C GLY A 183 -28.29 -12.90 -8.38
N ARG A 184 -28.71 -12.04 -7.47
CA ARG A 184 -30.10 -11.56 -7.39
C ARG A 184 -30.25 -10.37 -8.32
N ASN A 185 -30.81 -10.60 -9.50
CA ASN A 185 -31.15 -9.53 -10.42
C ASN A 185 -32.36 -8.71 -9.89
N LYS A 186 -32.48 -7.46 -10.37
CA LYS A 186 -33.56 -6.53 -9.97
C LYS A 186 -34.97 -6.95 -10.38
N ASP A 187 -35.14 -8.07 -11.05
CA ASP A 187 -36.39 -8.54 -11.68
C ASP A 187 -37.06 -9.70 -10.91
N GLU A 188 -36.72 -9.94 -9.64
CA GLU A 188 -37.45 -10.82 -8.73
C GLU A 188 -38.06 -10.07 -7.54
#